data_c6083a77f29165ce390524dc2974b319
#
_entry.id   c6083a77f29165ce390524dc2974b319
#
_cell.length_a   1.000
_cell.length_b   1.000
_cell.length_c   1.000
_cell.angle_alpha   90.00
_cell.angle_beta   90.00
_cell.angle_gamma   90.00
#
_symmetry.space_group_name_H-M   'P 1'
#
loop_
_entity.id
_entity.type
_entity.pdbx_description
1 polymer ?
#
loop_
_entity_poly.entity_id
_entity_poly.type
_entity_poly.pdbx_seq_one_letter_code
_entity_poly.pdbx_strand_id
1 'polypeptide(L)'
;MEIQTGRGNIPLITLVGIWSISALNALPGLAVSPILGQLSVIFPDATELEIQMVSSLPSLLIIPFIILSGQLTERVNSIKLLQIGLSIFLLSGILYLLSNKMWQLVVVSGLLGIGSGLIVPLSTGLISHFFTGPYRTKQFGYSSAITNVTLVLATILTGYLAEVNWHLPFLVYLFPIVSIFLSFYLKKNIEPKSSVSDTSDINLSENNINSSFGRFGIQVKRLIGVMLFYGLSTYLVIIISFNLPFLMKEYGFSSGRSGIMISLFFLAIMAPGLILNKIIERLGNLTEFCSMLSIAVGILLILIFRTEWLIGLGCVLAGLGYGVIQPIAYDKTTRTAVPQKVTLALAFVMSMNYLAILLCPFIIDTVKDILNIETQQFAFIFNMIIAVITAVF
;
A
#
# COMPACT_ATOMS: atom_id res chain seq x y z
N MET A 1 13.63 12.64 -26.25
CA MET A 1 12.16 12.48 -26.29
C MET A 1 11.60 13.36 -25.20
N GLU A 2 10.71 14.27 -25.53
CA GLU A 2 10.08 15.20 -24.60
C GLU A 2 8.62 14.80 -24.35
N ILE A 3 8.16 15.01 -23.15
CA ILE A 3 6.82 14.61 -22.69
C ILE A 3 6.02 15.85 -22.32
N GLN A 4 4.83 15.99 -22.87
CA GLN A 4 3.93 17.08 -22.57
C GLN A 4 3.35 16.97 -21.15
N THR A 5 3.34 18.09 -20.43
CA THR A 5 2.91 18.14 -19.01
C THR A 5 1.63 18.96 -18.78
N GLY A 6 1.18 19.70 -19.82
CA GLY A 6 0.13 20.71 -19.70
C GLY A 6 0.63 22.09 -19.28
N ARG A 7 1.92 22.21 -18.85
CA ARG A 7 2.62 23.50 -18.60
C ARG A 7 3.87 23.67 -19.46
N GLY A 8 4.20 22.70 -20.30
CA GLY A 8 5.41 22.66 -21.12
C GLY A 8 5.85 21.22 -21.35
N ASN A 9 7.10 21.03 -21.75
CA ASN A 9 7.69 19.72 -22.00
C ASN A 9 8.76 19.40 -20.95
N ILE A 10 8.85 18.14 -20.54
CA ILE A 10 9.93 17.64 -19.70
C ILE A 10 10.69 16.52 -20.42
N PRO A 11 11.99 16.34 -20.12
CA PRO A 11 12.75 15.20 -20.63
C PRO A 11 12.19 13.87 -20.12
N LEU A 12 12.26 12.82 -20.94
CA LEU A 12 11.82 11.45 -20.55
C LEU A 12 12.51 10.98 -19.27
N ILE A 13 13.78 11.32 -19.05
CA ILE A 13 14.55 10.94 -17.85
C ILE A 13 13.92 11.49 -16.56
N THR A 14 13.33 12.70 -16.60
CA THR A 14 12.59 13.28 -15.48
C THR A 14 11.35 12.45 -15.17
N LEU A 15 10.62 12.03 -16.20
CA LEU A 15 9.44 11.17 -16.03
C LEU A 15 9.81 9.79 -15.43
N VAL A 16 10.86 9.17 -15.96
CA VAL A 16 11.40 7.90 -15.43
C VAL A 16 11.84 8.06 -13.96
N GLY A 17 12.44 9.21 -13.61
CA GLY A 17 12.77 9.55 -12.23
C GLY A 17 11.53 9.59 -11.33
N ILE A 18 10.44 10.22 -11.76
CA ILE A 18 9.18 10.26 -11.00
C ILE A 18 8.59 8.85 -10.85
N TRP A 19 8.61 8.04 -11.91
CA TRP A 19 8.10 6.68 -11.90
C TRP A 19 8.95 5.75 -11.03
N SER A 20 10.27 5.91 -11.00
CA SER A 20 11.15 5.13 -10.12
C SER A 20 10.87 5.37 -8.64
N ILE A 21 10.50 6.61 -8.28
CA ILE A 21 10.09 6.94 -6.90
C ILE A 21 8.72 6.33 -6.59
N SER A 22 7.78 6.39 -7.54
CA SER A 22 6.45 5.77 -7.39
C SER A 22 6.54 4.25 -7.18
N ALA A 23 7.48 3.59 -7.85
CA ALA A 23 7.73 2.15 -7.71
C ALA A 23 8.09 1.74 -6.27
N LEU A 24 8.70 2.64 -5.48
CA LEU A 24 9.08 2.36 -4.09
C LEU A 24 7.91 2.36 -3.11
N ASN A 25 6.79 3.00 -3.44
CA ASN A 25 5.71 3.27 -2.49
C ASN A 25 5.08 2.00 -1.88
N ALA A 26 5.03 0.89 -2.62
CA ALA A 26 4.41 -0.35 -2.15
C ALA A 26 5.44 -1.39 -1.65
N LEU A 27 6.74 -1.17 -1.84
CA LEU A 27 7.76 -2.14 -1.44
C LEU A 27 7.88 -2.32 0.08
N PRO A 28 7.75 -1.27 0.93
CA PRO A 28 7.95 -1.41 2.36
C PRO A 28 7.00 -2.43 2.98
N GLY A 29 7.58 -3.45 3.58
CA GLY A 29 6.86 -4.52 4.26
C GLY A 29 6.29 -5.60 3.35
N LEU A 30 5.59 -5.24 2.27
CA LEU A 30 4.88 -6.21 1.43
C LEU A 30 5.77 -6.98 0.46
N ALA A 31 6.86 -6.39 -0.01
CA ALA A 31 7.75 -7.04 -0.97
C ALA A 31 8.40 -8.33 -0.41
N VAL A 32 8.66 -8.40 0.88
CA VAL A 32 9.27 -9.56 1.55
C VAL A 32 8.25 -10.47 2.23
N SER A 33 6.96 -10.21 2.10
CA SER A 33 5.93 -11.06 2.71
C SER A 33 6.02 -12.54 2.30
N PRO A 34 6.43 -12.93 1.07
CA PRO A 34 6.54 -14.35 0.70
C PRO A 34 7.52 -15.17 1.54
N ILE A 35 8.52 -14.51 2.17
CA ILE A 35 9.57 -15.21 2.95
C ILE A 35 9.22 -15.37 4.43
N LEU A 36 8.12 -14.80 4.93
CA LEU A 36 7.76 -14.87 6.35
C LEU A 36 7.69 -16.31 6.86
N GLY A 37 7.10 -17.21 6.06
CA GLY A 37 7.07 -18.63 6.39
C GLY A 37 8.45 -19.29 6.45
N GLN A 38 9.44 -18.83 5.68
CA GLN A 38 10.81 -19.34 5.73
C GLN A 38 11.56 -18.77 6.93
N LEU A 39 11.33 -17.50 7.29
CA LEU A 39 11.94 -16.90 8.47
C LEU A 39 11.60 -17.66 9.75
N SER A 40 10.41 -18.26 9.85
CA SER A 40 10.04 -19.09 11.01
C SER A 40 10.83 -20.40 11.11
N VAL A 41 11.48 -20.87 10.04
CA VAL A 41 12.42 -22.00 10.09
C VAL A 41 13.81 -21.55 10.52
N ILE A 42 14.22 -20.37 10.03
CA ILE A 42 15.56 -19.83 10.26
C ILE A 42 15.70 -19.31 11.69
N PHE A 43 14.61 -18.75 12.22
CA PHE A 43 14.53 -18.21 13.59
C PHE A 43 13.46 -18.95 14.40
N PRO A 44 13.72 -20.20 14.82
CA PRO A 44 12.72 -21.04 15.51
C PRO A 44 12.32 -20.50 16.88
N ASP A 45 13.17 -19.68 17.50
CA ASP A 45 12.90 -19.05 18.80
C ASP A 45 12.04 -17.77 18.66
N ALA A 46 11.84 -17.28 17.45
CA ALA A 46 11.01 -16.09 17.20
C ALA A 46 9.54 -16.44 17.11
N THR A 47 8.68 -15.63 17.72
CA THR A 47 7.22 -15.75 17.59
C THR A 47 6.75 -15.39 16.18
N GLU A 48 5.60 -15.91 15.76
CA GLU A 48 5.00 -15.52 14.48
C GLU A 48 4.74 -14.01 14.39
N LEU A 49 4.37 -13.39 15.51
CA LEU A 49 4.20 -11.95 15.60
C LEU A 49 5.50 -11.20 15.28
N GLU A 50 6.63 -11.58 15.89
CA GLU A 50 7.93 -10.96 15.62
C GLU A 50 8.30 -11.08 14.13
N ILE A 51 8.05 -12.23 13.51
CA ILE A 51 8.31 -12.44 12.09
C ILE A 51 7.40 -11.53 11.24
N GLN A 52 6.12 -11.45 11.56
CA GLN A 52 5.19 -10.59 10.84
C GLN A 52 5.47 -9.10 11.05
N MET A 53 6.11 -8.71 12.17
CA MET A 53 6.55 -7.33 12.42
C MET A 53 7.58 -6.84 11.39
N VAL A 54 8.37 -7.71 10.78
CA VAL A 54 9.28 -7.33 9.68
C VAL A 54 8.53 -6.66 8.53
N SER A 55 7.30 -7.11 8.26
CA SER A 55 6.44 -6.58 7.20
C SER A 55 5.44 -5.51 7.69
N SER A 56 4.99 -5.57 8.93
CA SER A 56 3.93 -4.66 9.44
C SER A 56 4.48 -3.41 10.13
N LEU A 57 5.62 -3.49 10.82
CA LEU A 57 6.20 -2.39 11.58
C LEU A 57 6.56 -1.16 10.73
N PRO A 58 7.00 -1.29 9.46
CA PRO A 58 7.18 -0.11 8.60
C PRO A 58 5.94 0.78 8.57
N SER A 59 4.73 0.18 8.55
CA SER A 59 3.47 0.93 8.50
C SER A 59 3.26 1.82 9.72
N LEU A 60 3.74 1.42 10.91
CA LEU A 60 3.67 2.24 12.12
C LEU A 60 4.43 3.56 11.96
N LEU A 61 5.63 3.51 11.39
CA LEU A 61 6.49 4.68 11.25
C LEU A 61 6.19 5.47 9.97
N ILE A 62 5.63 4.84 8.95
CA ILE A 62 5.17 5.54 7.75
C ILE A 62 4.15 6.63 8.12
N ILE A 63 3.16 6.36 8.97
CA ILE A 63 2.08 7.30 9.32
C ILE A 63 2.61 8.63 9.86
N PRO A 64 3.39 8.67 10.96
CA PRO A 64 3.90 9.94 11.50
C PRO A 64 4.88 10.64 10.55
N PHE A 65 5.68 9.88 9.79
CA PHE A 65 6.65 10.47 8.86
C PHE A 65 6.01 10.98 7.56
N ILE A 66 4.85 10.49 7.13
CA ILE A 66 4.04 11.14 6.08
C ILE A 66 3.62 12.55 6.52
N ILE A 67 3.13 12.68 7.75
CA ILE A 67 2.68 13.97 8.28
C ILE A 67 3.88 14.92 8.42
N LEU A 68 4.98 14.42 8.98
CA LEU A 68 6.22 15.18 9.12
C LEU A 68 6.79 15.63 7.77
N SER A 69 6.78 14.77 6.77
CA SER A 69 7.23 15.08 5.41
C SER A 69 6.39 16.22 4.81
N GLY A 70 5.06 16.17 4.96
CA GLY A 70 4.17 17.25 4.51
C GLY A 70 4.53 18.60 5.14
N GLN A 71 4.79 18.65 6.45
CA GLN A 71 5.19 19.86 7.15
C GLN A 71 6.59 20.35 6.77
N LEU A 72 7.53 19.42 6.57
CA LEU A 72 8.90 19.77 6.20
C LEU A 72 9.02 20.31 4.78
N THR A 73 8.14 19.94 3.86
CA THR A 73 8.13 20.49 2.48
C THR A 73 7.85 21.99 2.42
N GLU A 74 7.22 22.56 3.45
CA GLU A 74 7.03 24.02 3.55
C GLU A 74 8.34 24.77 3.89
N ARG A 75 9.30 24.09 4.53
CA ARG A 75 10.53 24.72 5.04
C ARG A 75 11.80 24.23 4.35
N VAL A 76 11.79 23.05 3.79
CA VAL A 76 12.95 22.36 3.18
C VAL A 76 12.64 22.06 1.71
N ASN A 77 13.65 22.17 0.86
CA ASN A 77 13.53 21.80 -0.55
C ASN A 77 13.09 20.33 -0.68
N SER A 78 11.97 20.10 -1.37
CA SER A 78 11.35 18.78 -1.56
C SER A 78 12.30 17.74 -2.12
N ILE A 79 13.25 18.13 -3.02
CA ILE A 79 14.24 17.21 -3.58
C ILE A 79 15.27 16.78 -2.54
N LYS A 80 15.72 17.69 -1.66
CA LYS A 80 16.65 17.34 -0.58
C LYS A 80 15.97 16.39 0.40
N LEU A 81 14.72 16.66 0.76
CA LEU A 81 13.93 15.80 1.66
C LEU A 81 13.72 14.41 1.03
N LEU A 82 13.42 14.35 -0.26
CA LEU A 82 13.32 13.10 -1.03
C LEU A 82 14.62 12.32 -0.99
N GLN A 83 15.77 12.97 -1.24
CA GLN A 83 17.09 12.31 -1.21
C GLN A 83 17.41 11.76 0.19
N ILE A 84 17.04 12.47 1.25
CA ILE A 84 17.18 11.98 2.64
C ILE A 84 16.33 10.72 2.82
N GLY A 85 15.05 10.75 2.44
CA GLY A 85 14.16 9.59 2.53
C GLY A 85 14.69 8.38 1.75
N LEU A 86 15.13 8.59 0.50
CA LEU A 86 15.73 7.55 -0.35
C LEU A 86 17.02 6.97 0.27
N SER A 87 17.85 7.82 0.89
CA SER A 87 19.09 7.39 1.55
C SER A 87 18.80 6.54 2.79
N ILE A 88 17.81 6.91 3.60
CA ILE A 88 17.37 6.13 4.77
C ILE A 88 16.81 4.79 4.30
N PHE A 89 15.97 4.78 3.26
CA PHE A 89 15.43 3.55 2.68
C PHE A 89 16.56 2.63 2.19
N LEU A 90 17.52 3.16 1.42
CA LEU A 90 18.67 2.40 0.93
C LEU A 90 19.53 1.84 2.09
N LEU A 91 19.79 2.65 3.10
CA LEU A 91 20.52 2.22 4.29
C LEU A 91 19.80 1.05 4.97
N SER A 92 18.46 1.10 5.06
CA SER A 92 17.68 -0.03 5.57
C SER A 92 17.90 -1.29 4.74
N GLY A 93 17.90 -1.19 3.41
CA GLY A 93 18.18 -2.33 2.51
C GLY A 93 19.54 -2.95 2.77
N ILE A 94 20.58 -2.13 2.94
CA ILE A 94 21.94 -2.60 3.27
C ILE A 94 21.97 -3.26 4.66
N LEU A 95 21.33 -2.66 5.66
CA LEU A 95 21.28 -3.20 7.01
C LEU A 95 20.52 -4.53 7.08
N TYR A 96 19.48 -4.72 6.29
CA TYR A 96 18.79 -6.00 6.17
C TYR A 96 19.72 -7.11 5.69
N LEU A 97 20.56 -6.84 4.68
CA LEU A 97 21.52 -7.82 4.16
C LEU A 97 22.61 -8.20 5.18
N LEU A 98 22.88 -7.31 6.15
CA LEU A 98 23.87 -7.54 7.21
C LEU A 98 23.24 -8.12 8.49
N SER A 99 21.91 -8.19 8.57
CA SER A 99 21.19 -8.64 9.75
C SER A 99 21.20 -10.17 9.85
N ASN A 100 21.57 -10.69 11.01
CA ASN A 100 21.63 -12.13 11.28
C ASN A 100 20.75 -12.55 12.48
N LYS A 101 20.02 -11.61 13.08
CA LYS A 101 19.15 -11.86 14.23
C LYS A 101 17.78 -11.26 13.99
N MET A 102 16.73 -11.91 14.49
CA MET A 102 15.34 -11.48 14.30
C MET A 102 15.10 -10.04 14.75
N TRP A 103 15.56 -9.66 15.96
CA TRP A 103 15.42 -8.30 16.46
C TRP A 103 16.06 -7.22 15.55
N GLN A 104 17.18 -7.56 14.87
CA GLN A 104 17.82 -6.64 13.91
C GLN A 104 16.90 -6.39 12.71
N LEU A 105 16.28 -7.44 12.15
CA LEU A 105 15.33 -7.32 11.06
C LEU A 105 14.14 -6.43 11.46
N VAL A 106 13.61 -6.59 12.67
CA VAL A 106 12.52 -5.78 13.20
C VAL A 106 12.92 -4.31 13.34
N VAL A 107 14.08 -4.01 13.92
CA VAL A 107 14.58 -2.62 14.05
C VAL A 107 14.80 -1.98 12.67
N VAL A 108 15.41 -2.70 11.74
CA VAL A 108 15.67 -2.21 10.39
C VAL A 108 14.35 -1.98 9.62
N SER A 109 13.30 -2.77 9.89
CA SER A 109 11.98 -2.54 9.30
C SER A 109 11.38 -1.19 9.75
N GLY A 110 11.62 -0.80 11.00
CA GLY A 110 11.28 0.54 11.47
C GLY A 110 12.01 1.64 10.69
N LEU A 111 13.32 1.50 10.50
CA LEU A 111 14.10 2.46 9.70
C LEU A 111 13.60 2.56 8.27
N LEU A 112 13.23 1.42 7.64
CA LEU A 112 12.60 1.36 6.33
C LEU A 112 11.29 2.17 6.29
N GLY A 113 10.47 2.07 7.36
CA GLY A 113 9.23 2.84 7.50
C GLY A 113 9.46 4.34 7.56
N ILE A 114 10.50 4.80 8.26
CA ILE A 114 10.91 6.21 8.30
C ILE A 114 11.24 6.73 6.90
N GLY A 115 12.12 6.03 6.18
CA GLY A 115 12.50 6.40 4.81
C GLY A 115 11.30 6.48 3.88
N SER A 116 10.43 5.48 3.94
CA SER A 116 9.22 5.39 3.12
C SER A 116 8.21 6.49 3.44
N GLY A 117 7.99 6.78 4.73
CA GLY A 117 7.09 7.85 5.15
C GLY A 117 7.50 9.22 4.63
N LEU A 118 8.80 9.48 4.48
CA LEU A 118 9.30 10.70 3.84
C LEU A 118 9.06 10.71 2.33
N ILE A 119 9.15 9.56 1.64
CA ILE A 119 9.09 9.45 0.17
C ILE A 119 7.65 9.53 -0.34
N VAL A 120 6.69 8.86 0.32
CA VAL A 120 5.31 8.67 -0.17
C VAL A 120 4.62 9.98 -0.56
N PRO A 121 4.54 11.04 0.28
CA PRO A 121 3.88 12.28 -0.09
C PRO A 121 4.66 13.06 -1.16
N LEU A 122 5.99 12.92 -1.20
CA LEU A 122 6.82 13.59 -2.19
C LEU A 122 6.64 12.99 -3.58
N SER A 123 6.40 11.67 -3.70
CA SER A 123 6.16 11.04 -4.99
C SER A 123 4.89 11.57 -5.67
N THR A 124 3.81 11.71 -4.91
CA THR A 124 2.56 12.31 -5.40
C THR A 124 2.67 13.82 -5.62
N GLY A 125 3.43 14.50 -4.76
CA GLY A 125 3.75 15.93 -4.88
C GLY A 125 4.51 16.26 -6.17
N LEU A 126 5.48 15.45 -6.57
CA LEU A 126 6.21 15.60 -7.82
C LEU A 126 5.30 15.50 -9.04
N ILE A 127 4.37 14.53 -9.07
CA ILE A 127 3.40 14.43 -10.17
C ILE A 127 2.55 15.71 -10.23
N SER A 128 2.06 16.20 -9.10
CA SER A 128 1.26 17.42 -9.04
C SER A 128 2.04 18.67 -9.45
N HIS A 129 3.36 18.71 -9.18
CA HIS A 129 4.24 19.81 -9.54
C HIS A 129 4.53 19.88 -11.05
N PHE A 130 4.84 18.73 -11.66
CA PHE A 130 5.23 18.69 -13.08
C PHE A 130 4.03 18.65 -14.03
N PHE A 131 2.90 18.09 -13.64
CA PHE A 131 1.76 17.84 -14.52
C PHE A 131 0.49 18.59 -14.09
N THR A 132 -0.34 18.99 -15.06
CA THR A 132 -1.62 19.68 -14.82
C THR A 132 -2.75 19.08 -15.66
N GLY A 133 -3.99 19.33 -15.21
CA GLY A 133 -5.20 18.90 -15.92
C GLY A 133 -5.22 17.38 -16.22
N PRO A 134 -5.64 16.99 -17.44
CA PRO A 134 -5.75 15.59 -17.84
C PRO A 134 -4.41 14.84 -17.80
N TYR A 135 -3.29 15.53 -18.04
CA TYR A 135 -1.96 14.93 -17.98
C TYR A 135 -1.61 14.48 -16.55
N ARG A 136 -1.99 15.25 -15.53
CA ARG A 136 -1.79 14.90 -14.12
C ARG A 136 -2.57 13.64 -13.75
N THR A 137 -3.85 13.56 -14.10
CA THR A 137 -4.69 12.39 -13.85
C THR A 137 -4.12 11.14 -14.50
N LYS A 138 -3.64 11.26 -15.75
CA LYS A 138 -2.99 10.17 -16.48
C LYS A 138 -1.71 9.69 -15.78
N GLN A 139 -0.90 10.61 -15.26
CA GLN A 139 0.33 10.26 -14.54
C GLN A 139 0.06 9.60 -13.18
N PHE A 140 -0.98 10.00 -12.45
CA PHE A 140 -1.40 9.27 -11.26
C PHE A 140 -1.82 7.83 -11.57
N GLY A 141 -2.52 7.61 -12.69
CA GLY A 141 -2.86 6.27 -13.17
C GLY A 141 -1.62 5.43 -13.47
N TYR A 142 -0.64 6.00 -14.19
CA TYR A 142 0.63 5.30 -14.46
C TYR A 142 1.43 5.03 -13.20
N SER A 143 1.49 5.98 -12.27
CA SER A 143 2.16 5.80 -10.97
C SER A 143 1.56 4.64 -10.20
N SER A 144 0.24 4.56 -10.12
CA SER A 144 -0.46 3.45 -9.46
C SER A 144 -0.17 2.10 -10.15
N ALA A 145 -0.21 2.06 -11.48
CA ALA A 145 0.12 0.84 -12.22
C ALA A 145 1.56 0.39 -11.99
N ILE A 146 2.53 1.31 -12.03
CA ILE A 146 3.94 1.02 -11.78
C ILE A 146 4.15 0.51 -10.37
N THR A 147 3.54 1.14 -9.36
CA THR A 147 3.61 0.70 -7.97
C THR A 147 3.15 -0.76 -7.81
N ASN A 148 2.01 -1.11 -8.38
CA ASN A 148 1.47 -2.47 -8.29
C ASN A 148 2.29 -3.49 -9.09
N VAL A 149 2.71 -3.15 -10.32
CA VAL A 149 3.58 -4.02 -11.13
C VAL A 149 4.91 -4.27 -10.43
N THR A 150 5.49 -3.22 -9.83
CA THR A 150 6.74 -3.37 -9.07
C THR A 150 6.55 -4.31 -7.89
N LEU A 151 5.44 -4.21 -7.16
CA LEU A 151 5.15 -5.09 -6.04
C LEU A 151 4.96 -6.54 -6.50
N VAL A 152 4.23 -6.77 -7.59
CA VAL A 152 4.07 -8.10 -8.20
C VAL A 152 5.42 -8.73 -8.55
N LEU A 153 6.27 -7.98 -9.25
CA LEU A 153 7.60 -8.45 -9.61
C LEU A 153 8.48 -8.69 -8.38
N ALA A 154 8.41 -7.79 -7.40
CA ALA A 154 9.17 -7.91 -6.16
C ALA A 154 8.76 -9.16 -5.36
N THR A 155 7.47 -9.45 -5.20
CA THR A 155 7.00 -10.62 -4.44
C THR A 155 7.37 -11.94 -5.12
N ILE A 156 7.32 -12.03 -6.45
CA ILE A 156 7.81 -13.18 -7.19
C ILE A 156 9.32 -13.35 -6.98
N LEU A 157 10.08 -12.27 -7.20
CA LEU A 157 11.53 -12.28 -7.11
C LEU A 157 12.00 -12.66 -5.69
N THR A 158 11.43 -12.04 -4.66
CA THR A 158 11.80 -12.31 -3.26
C THR A 158 11.47 -13.74 -2.86
N GLY A 159 10.35 -14.31 -3.33
CA GLY A 159 10.00 -15.70 -3.09
C GLY A 159 11.04 -16.68 -3.64
N TYR A 160 11.47 -16.51 -4.89
CA TYR A 160 12.50 -17.36 -5.49
C TYR A 160 13.91 -17.11 -4.94
N LEU A 161 14.28 -15.86 -4.68
CA LEU A 161 15.58 -15.54 -4.08
C LEU A 161 15.74 -16.17 -2.70
N ALA A 162 14.65 -16.27 -1.94
CA ALA A 162 14.65 -16.91 -0.63
C ALA A 162 15.00 -18.41 -0.68
N GLU A 163 14.64 -19.11 -1.76
CA GLU A 163 15.00 -20.52 -1.93
C GLU A 163 16.52 -20.74 -2.07
N VAL A 164 17.23 -19.72 -2.58
CA VAL A 164 18.69 -19.77 -2.72
C VAL A 164 19.38 -19.35 -1.42
N ASN A 165 18.99 -18.20 -0.87
CA ASN A 165 19.50 -17.67 0.40
C ASN A 165 18.51 -16.67 0.98
N TRP A 166 18.17 -16.80 2.24
CA TRP A 166 17.19 -15.99 2.93
C TRP A 166 17.53 -14.49 3.05
N HIS A 167 18.78 -14.09 2.84
CA HIS A 167 19.18 -12.68 2.78
C HIS A 167 18.89 -12.03 1.42
N LEU A 168 18.92 -12.82 0.33
CA LEU A 168 18.79 -12.29 -1.04
C LEU A 168 17.46 -11.54 -1.31
N PRO A 169 16.32 -11.92 -0.73
CA PRO A 169 15.07 -11.17 -0.88
C PRO A 169 15.19 -9.70 -0.53
N PHE A 170 16.02 -9.33 0.43
CA PHE A 170 16.20 -7.95 0.87
C PHE A 170 16.95 -7.09 -0.15
N LEU A 171 17.53 -7.69 -1.23
CA LEU A 171 18.09 -6.92 -2.37
C LEU A 171 17.06 -6.01 -3.03
N VAL A 172 15.77 -6.34 -2.95
CA VAL A 172 14.68 -5.49 -3.47
C VAL A 172 14.72 -4.09 -2.82
N TYR A 173 15.17 -3.99 -1.59
CA TYR A 173 15.31 -2.71 -0.88
C TYR A 173 16.54 -1.88 -1.28
N LEU A 174 17.38 -2.36 -2.21
CA LEU A 174 18.45 -1.57 -2.83
C LEU A 174 17.96 -0.79 -4.07
N PHE A 175 16.74 -1.01 -4.53
CA PHE A 175 16.17 -0.29 -5.68
C PHE A 175 16.24 1.24 -5.57
N PRO A 176 16.19 1.90 -4.38
CA PRO A 176 16.39 3.34 -4.22
C PRO A 176 17.68 3.88 -4.81
N ILE A 177 18.72 3.06 -5.03
CA ILE A 177 19.96 3.47 -5.71
C ILE A 177 19.62 4.12 -7.06
N VAL A 178 18.76 3.47 -7.85
CA VAL A 178 18.33 3.97 -9.17
C VAL A 178 17.59 5.30 -9.00
N SER A 179 16.68 5.38 -8.03
CA SER A 179 15.90 6.60 -7.78
C SER A 179 16.75 7.75 -7.27
N ILE A 180 17.80 7.50 -6.48
CA ILE A 180 18.76 8.51 -6.04
C ILE A 180 19.49 9.10 -7.25
N PHE A 181 20.04 8.25 -8.15
CA PHE A 181 20.70 8.75 -9.36
C PHE A 181 19.77 9.59 -10.23
N LEU A 182 18.53 9.13 -10.42
CA LEU A 182 17.54 9.86 -11.21
C LEU A 182 17.07 11.17 -10.52
N SER A 183 17.10 11.24 -9.20
CA SER A 183 16.72 12.45 -8.45
C SER A 183 17.63 13.66 -8.73
N PHE A 184 18.89 13.45 -9.11
CA PHE A 184 19.78 14.54 -9.52
C PHE A 184 19.32 15.23 -10.80
N TYR A 185 18.68 14.50 -11.73
CA TYR A 185 18.09 15.09 -12.94
C TYR A 185 16.79 15.85 -12.62
N LEU A 186 16.03 15.43 -11.60
CA LEU A 186 14.86 16.15 -11.11
C LEU A 186 15.25 17.54 -10.57
N LYS A 187 16.36 17.63 -9.85
CA LYS A 187 16.86 18.88 -9.26
C LYS A 187 17.16 19.95 -10.33
N LYS A 188 17.66 19.56 -11.50
CA LYS A 188 18.01 20.49 -12.58
C LYS A 188 16.78 21.15 -13.22
N ASN A 189 15.62 20.49 -13.17
CA ASN A 189 14.39 20.94 -13.83
C ASN A 189 13.38 21.60 -12.87
N ILE A 190 13.69 21.67 -11.57
CA ILE A 190 12.91 22.41 -10.56
C ILE A 190 13.63 23.74 -10.32
N GLU A 191 13.43 24.73 -11.18
CA GLU A 191 13.72 26.12 -10.82
C GLU A 191 12.74 26.55 -9.72
N PRO A 192 13.19 27.37 -8.74
CA PRO A 192 12.31 27.90 -7.72
C PRO A 192 11.34 28.88 -8.37
N LYS A 193 10.23 28.41 -8.92
CA LYS A 193 9.10 29.28 -9.22
C LYS A 193 8.37 29.54 -7.91
N SER A 194 8.52 30.80 -7.49
CA SER A 194 7.68 31.47 -6.50
C SER A 194 6.26 30.89 -6.49
N SER A 195 5.79 30.62 -5.28
CA SER A 195 4.40 30.41 -4.92
C SER A 195 3.47 31.30 -5.75
N VAL A 196 2.98 30.79 -6.87
CA VAL A 196 1.76 31.33 -7.46
C VAL A 196 0.63 30.55 -6.84
N SER A 197 0.05 31.18 -5.86
CA SER A 197 -1.31 30.92 -5.39
C SER A 197 -2.24 31.01 -6.62
N ASP A 198 -2.56 29.87 -7.25
CA ASP A 198 -3.76 29.79 -8.08
C ASP A 198 -4.99 29.80 -7.16
N THR A 199 -5.18 30.92 -6.48
CA THR A 199 -6.43 31.40 -5.91
C THR A 199 -6.99 32.44 -6.87
N SER A 200 -7.34 32.03 -8.07
CA SER A 200 -8.18 32.85 -8.93
C SER A 200 -9.24 31.96 -9.56
N ASP A 201 -10.47 32.36 -9.28
CA ASP A 201 -11.74 32.00 -9.89
C ASP A 201 -12.45 30.73 -9.42
N ILE A 202 -12.94 30.71 -8.19
CA ILE A 202 -14.31 30.24 -7.91
C ILE A 202 -14.88 31.07 -6.75
N ASN A 203 -15.24 32.30 -7.02
CA ASN A 203 -16.28 33.00 -6.28
C ASN A 203 -17.64 32.49 -6.77
N LEU A 204 -18.07 31.34 -6.30
CA LEU A 204 -19.43 30.83 -6.49
C LEU A 204 -20.02 30.42 -5.15
N SER A 205 -20.90 31.28 -4.67
CA SER A 205 -21.97 30.98 -3.70
C SER A 205 -21.55 30.34 -2.38
N GLU A 206 -20.76 31.04 -1.56
CA GLU A 206 -20.37 30.59 -0.21
C GLU A 206 -21.52 30.37 0.78
N ASN A 207 -22.72 30.88 0.52
CA ASN A 207 -23.80 30.92 1.52
C ASN A 207 -24.70 29.71 1.60
N ASN A 208 -24.67 28.77 0.63
CA ASN A 208 -25.51 27.56 0.64
C ASN A 208 -24.77 26.24 0.85
N ILE A 209 -23.44 26.22 0.84
CA ILE A 209 -22.64 25.00 0.99
C ILE A 209 -22.32 24.70 2.46
N ASN A 210 -22.26 25.73 3.32
CA ASN A 210 -21.87 25.59 4.71
C ASN A 210 -22.84 24.82 5.62
N SER A 211 -24.08 24.64 5.22
CA SER A 211 -25.09 23.95 6.05
C SER A 211 -24.96 22.42 6.05
N SER A 212 -24.38 21.84 4.99
CA SER A 212 -24.24 20.36 4.87
C SER A 212 -22.93 19.79 5.41
N PHE A 213 -21.86 20.58 5.53
CA PHE A 213 -20.50 20.08 5.85
C PHE A 213 -20.05 20.33 7.30
N GLY A 214 -20.88 20.94 8.14
CA GLY A 214 -20.55 21.22 9.54
C GLY A 214 -19.40 22.24 9.71
N ARG A 215 -19.09 22.58 10.98
CA ARG A 215 -18.12 23.61 11.37
C ARG A 215 -16.69 23.40 10.85
N PHE A 216 -16.36 22.18 10.42
CA PHE A 216 -15.01 21.80 9.95
C PHE A 216 -14.89 21.64 8.43
N GLY A 217 -15.96 21.83 7.66
CA GLY A 217 -15.96 21.58 6.21
C GLY A 217 -15.78 20.11 5.83
N ILE A 218 -16.04 19.19 6.78
CA ILE A 218 -15.95 17.73 6.58
C ILE A 218 -17.16 17.09 7.27
N GLN A 219 -17.83 16.18 6.59
CA GLN A 219 -18.89 15.33 7.17
C GLN A 219 -18.25 14.20 7.98
N VAL A 220 -17.82 14.51 9.21
CA VAL A 220 -17.01 13.63 10.07
C VAL A 220 -17.63 12.23 10.22
N LYS A 221 -18.94 12.12 10.46
CA LYS A 221 -19.61 10.81 10.62
C LYS A 221 -19.49 9.94 9.38
N ARG A 222 -19.69 10.52 8.18
CA ARG A 222 -19.56 9.79 6.91
C ARG A 222 -18.11 9.42 6.63
N LEU A 223 -17.18 10.33 6.91
CA LEU A 223 -15.76 10.07 6.74
C LEU A 223 -15.31 8.91 7.65
N ILE A 224 -15.70 8.90 8.93
CA ILE A 224 -15.39 7.79 9.85
C ILE A 224 -15.97 6.46 9.33
N GLY A 225 -17.21 6.47 8.81
CA GLY A 225 -17.80 5.26 8.21
C GLY A 225 -16.97 4.73 7.04
N VAL A 226 -16.53 5.61 6.12
CA VAL A 226 -15.65 5.21 5.00
C VAL A 226 -14.29 4.73 5.51
N MET A 227 -13.70 5.40 6.50
CA MET A 227 -12.43 5.00 7.11
C MET A 227 -12.51 3.60 7.72
N LEU A 228 -13.55 3.33 8.51
CA LEU A 228 -13.74 2.02 9.16
C LEU A 228 -13.99 0.93 8.12
N PHE A 229 -14.85 1.17 7.14
CA PHE A 229 -15.13 0.20 6.08
C PHE A 229 -13.87 -0.12 5.25
N TYR A 230 -13.11 0.90 4.85
CA TYR A 230 -11.88 0.72 4.08
C TYR A 230 -10.78 0.06 4.92
N GLY A 231 -10.60 0.49 6.18
CA GLY A 231 -9.65 -0.12 7.11
C GLY A 231 -9.97 -1.59 7.38
N LEU A 232 -11.25 -1.92 7.60
CA LEU A 232 -11.70 -3.31 7.80
C LEU A 232 -11.48 -4.14 6.53
N SER A 233 -11.82 -3.61 5.36
CA SER A 233 -11.58 -4.30 4.08
C SER A 233 -10.09 -4.58 3.85
N THR A 234 -9.22 -3.61 4.18
CA THR A 234 -7.76 -3.80 4.11
C THR A 234 -7.31 -4.87 5.10
N TYR A 235 -7.80 -4.82 6.35
CA TYR A 235 -7.47 -5.81 7.37
C TYR A 235 -7.82 -7.25 6.92
N LEU A 236 -8.99 -7.43 6.30
CA LEU A 236 -9.44 -8.73 5.81
C LEU A 236 -8.54 -9.32 4.72
N VAL A 237 -8.03 -8.50 3.82
CA VAL A 237 -7.24 -8.99 2.68
C VAL A 237 -5.74 -9.07 2.97
N ILE A 238 -5.21 -8.25 3.89
CA ILE A 238 -3.77 -8.23 4.18
C ILE A 238 -3.29 -9.53 4.84
N ILE A 239 -4.20 -10.31 5.41
CA ILE A 239 -3.94 -11.64 5.93
C ILE A 239 -3.31 -12.57 4.87
N ILE A 240 -3.63 -12.38 3.59
CA ILE A 240 -3.03 -13.13 2.49
C ILE A 240 -1.52 -12.85 2.45
N SER A 241 -1.10 -11.59 2.63
CA SER A 241 0.32 -11.26 2.63
C SER A 241 1.06 -11.74 3.87
N PHE A 242 0.41 -11.81 5.04
CA PHE A 242 1.08 -12.13 6.30
C PHE A 242 0.96 -13.58 6.72
N ASN A 243 -0.20 -14.21 6.53
CA ASN A 243 -0.45 -15.56 7.03
C ASN A 243 -0.38 -16.65 5.93
N LEU A 244 -0.60 -16.30 4.63
CA LEU A 244 -0.51 -17.27 3.55
C LEU A 244 0.88 -17.94 3.45
N PRO A 245 2.02 -17.23 3.62
CA PRO A 245 3.34 -17.88 3.58
C PRO A 245 3.52 -18.97 4.64
N PHE A 246 2.97 -18.79 5.84
CA PHE A 246 3.00 -19.80 6.90
C PHE A 246 2.11 -20.97 6.57
N LEU A 247 0.88 -20.73 6.10
CA LEU A 247 -0.07 -21.77 5.68
C LEU A 247 0.49 -22.60 4.52
N MET A 248 1.08 -21.96 3.50
CA MET A 248 1.68 -22.64 2.37
C MET A 248 2.90 -23.46 2.78
N LYS A 249 3.70 -22.97 3.72
CA LYS A 249 4.81 -23.73 4.30
C LYS A 249 4.29 -24.99 5.03
N GLU A 250 3.22 -24.87 5.84
CA GLU A 250 2.57 -26.01 6.51
C GLU A 250 2.10 -27.05 5.49
N TYR A 251 1.65 -26.62 4.31
CA TYR A 251 1.26 -27.52 3.20
C TYR A 251 2.45 -28.06 2.39
N GLY A 252 3.68 -27.69 2.75
CA GLY A 252 4.90 -28.17 2.07
C GLY A 252 5.27 -27.40 0.80
N PHE A 253 4.70 -26.22 0.56
CA PHE A 253 5.05 -25.40 -0.59
C PHE A 253 6.26 -24.52 -0.31
N SER A 254 7.03 -24.22 -1.36
CA SER A 254 8.18 -23.32 -1.30
C SER A 254 7.80 -21.85 -1.19
N SER A 255 8.75 -21.00 -0.76
CA SER A 255 8.58 -19.54 -0.70
C SER A 255 8.34 -18.92 -2.08
N GLY A 256 8.93 -19.50 -3.16
CA GLY A 256 8.68 -19.07 -4.52
C GLY A 256 7.21 -19.23 -4.92
N ARG A 257 6.58 -20.34 -4.54
CA ARG A 257 5.14 -20.57 -4.78
C ARG A 257 4.28 -19.59 -3.97
N SER A 258 4.65 -19.32 -2.72
CA SER A 258 3.99 -18.27 -1.91
C SER A 258 4.09 -16.90 -2.58
N GLY A 259 5.26 -16.58 -3.12
CA GLY A 259 5.48 -15.34 -3.89
C GLY A 259 4.58 -15.22 -5.10
N ILE A 260 4.38 -16.31 -5.87
CA ILE A 260 3.45 -16.34 -7.01
C ILE A 260 2.01 -16.11 -6.54
N MET A 261 1.55 -16.77 -5.48
CA MET A 261 0.18 -16.64 -4.97
C MET A 261 -0.09 -15.19 -4.50
N ILE A 262 0.84 -14.59 -3.75
CA ILE A 262 0.75 -13.21 -3.30
C ILE A 262 0.81 -12.25 -4.49
N SER A 263 1.62 -12.53 -5.49
CA SER A 263 1.68 -11.70 -6.71
C SER A 263 0.37 -11.73 -7.50
N LEU A 264 -0.30 -12.90 -7.59
CA LEU A 264 -1.63 -13.02 -8.19
C LEU A 264 -2.67 -12.17 -7.44
N PHE A 265 -2.59 -12.12 -6.11
CA PHE A 265 -3.44 -11.25 -5.29
C PHE A 265 -3.23 -9.76 -5.65
N PHE A 266 -1.99 -9.27 -5.68
CA PHE A 266 -1.71 -7.87 -6.03
C PHE A 266 -2.04 -7.54 -7.49
N LEU A 267 -1.80 -8.47 -8.41
CA LEU A 267 -2.21 -8.30 -9.82
C LEU A 267 -3.73 -8.19 -9.96
N ALA A 268 -4.47 -9.02 -9.21
CA ALA A 268 -5.92 -9.00 -9.19
C ALA A 268 -6.49 -7.70 -8.61
N ILE A 269 -5.83 -7.06 -7.64
CA ILE A 269 -6.23 -5.73 -7.11
C ILE A 269 -6.22 -4.66 -8.22
N MET A 270 -5.27 -4.75 -9.15
CA MET A 270 -5.14 -3.75 -10.22
C MET A 270 -6.24 -3.88 -11.28
N ALA A 271 -6.69 -5.10 -11.57
CA ALA A 271 -7.58 -5.39 -12.69
C ALA A 271 -8.93 -4.65 -12.65
N PRO A 272 -9.65 -4.58 -11.51
CA PRO A 272 -10.93 -3.85 -11.43
C PRO A 272 -10.82 -2.36 -11.71
N GLY A 273 -9.68 -1.74 -11.40
CA GLY A 273 -9.45 -0.31 -11.69
C GLY A 273 -9.61 0.05 -13.16
N LEU A 274 -9.35 -0.89 -14.07
CA LEU A 274 -9.48 -0.70 -15.53
C LEU A 274 -10.94 -0.73 -16.01
N ILE A 275 -11.82 -1.42 -15.29
CA ILE A 275 -13.22 -1.66 -15.68
C ILE A 275 -14.22 -1.22 -14.61
N LEU A 276 -13.78 -0.42 -13.64
CA LEU A 276 -14.56 -0.04 -12.46
C LEU A 276 -15.94 0.56 -12.81
N ASN A 277 -15.99 1.46 -13.80
CA ASN A 277 -17.24 2.08 -14.22
C ASN A 277 -18.26 1.03 -14.70
N LYS A 278 -17.82 0.05 -15.49
CA LYS A 278 -18.67 -1.04 -15.96
C LYS A 278 -19.17 -1.94 -14.81
N ILE A 279 -18.32 -2.16 -13.80
CA ILE A 279 -18.69 -2.92 -12.61
C ILE A 279 -19.77 -2.17 -11.83
N ILE A 280 -19.60 -0.87 -11.59
CA ILE A 280 -20.54 -0.02 -10.87
C ILE A 280 -21.85 0.11 -11.64
N GLU A 281 -21.81 0.32 -12.96
CA GLU A 281 -23.01 0.39 -13.81
C GLU A 281 -23.83 -0.91 -13.76
N ARG A 282 -23.16 -2.07 -13.70
CA ARG A 282 -23.81 -3.39 -13.74
C ARG A 282 -24.34 -3.85 -12.38
N LEU A 283 -23.59 -3.59 -11.31
CA LEU A 283 -23.92 -4.04 -9.96
C LEU A 283 -24.65 -2.97 -9.12
N GLY A 284 -24.53 -1.70 -9.47
CA GLY A 284 -25.18 -0.59 -8.76
C GLY A 284 -24.88 -0.63 -7.25
N ASN A 285 -25.93 -0.63 -6.44
CA ASN A 285 -25.84 -0.66 -4.98
C ASN A 285 -25.27 -1.98 -4.41
N LEU A 286 -25.24 -3.05 -5.21
CA LEU A 286 -24.69 -4.34 -4.78
C LEU A 286 -23.17 -4.44 -4.95
N THR A 287 -22.50 -3.40 -5.46
CA THR A 287 -21.08 -3.43 -5.76
C THR A 287 -20.25 -3.73 -4.52
N GLU A 288 -20.52 -3.09 -3.39
CA GLU A 288 -19.78 -3.30 -2.13
C GLU A 288 -20.05 -4.68 -1.54
N PHE A 289 -21.31 -5.11 -1.55
CA PHE A 289 -21.72 -6.45 -1.13
C PHE A 289 -21.00 -7.53 -1.97
N CYS A 290 -21.06 -7.46 -3.30
CA CYS A 290 -20.43 -8.42 -4.20
C CYS A 290 -18.89 -8.43 -4.02
N SER A 291 -18.29 -7.27 -3.76
CA SER A 291 -16.86 -7.15 -3.51
C SER A 291 -16.44 -7.82 -2.20
N MET A 292 -17.19 -7.58 -1.11
CA MET A 292 -16.97 -8.27 0.16
C MET A 292 -17.22 -9.77 0.07
N LEU A 293 -18.26 -10.19 -0.66
CA LEU A 293 -18.53 -11.60 -0.91
C LEU A 293 -17.39 -12.25 -1.70
N SER A 294 -16.82 -11.56 -2.69
CA SER A 294 -15.64 -12.03 -3.44
C SER A 294 -14.43 -12.24 -2.52
N ILE A 295 -14.19 -11.33 -1.56
CA ILE A 295 -13.14 -11.48 -0.55
C ILE A 295 -13.43 -12.72 0.33
N ALA A 296 -14.65 -12.87 0.85
CA ALA A 296 -15.02 -13.98 1.70
C ALA A 296 -14.86 -15.33 0.98
N VAL A 297 -15.34 -15.44 -0.26
CA VAL A 297 -15.18 -16.66 -1.10
C VAL A 297 -13.70 -16.91 -1.40
N GLY A 298 -12.91 -15.87 -1.68
CA GLY A 298 -11.48 -15.98 -1.88
C GLY A 298 -10.76 -16.57 -0.66
N ILE A 299 -11.04 -16.06 0.54
CA ILE A 299 -10.50 -16.59 1.80
C ILE A 299 -10.98 -18.03 2.05
N LEU A 300 -12.24 -18.34 1.76
CA LEU A 300 -12.81 -19.68 1.89
C LEU A 300 -12.07 -20.71 1.00
N LEU A 301 -11.76 -20.36 -0.25
CA LEU A 301 -11.01 -21.23 -1.15
C LEU A 301 -9.59 -21.50 -0.63
N ILE A 302 -8.90 -20.47 -0.11
CA ILE A 302 -7.58 -20.62 0.49
C ILE A 302 -7.63 -21.58 1.70
N LEU A 303 -8.71 -21.50 2.48
CA LEU A 303 -8.88 -22.29 3.70
C LEU A 303 -9.14 -23.78 3.41
N ILE A 304 -10.06 -24.07 2.46
CA ILE A 304 -10.56 -25.45 2.23
C ILE A 304 -9.58 -26.26 1.39
N PHE A 305 -8.95 -25.63 0.40
CA PHE A 305 -8.17 -26.35 -0.59
C PHE A 305 -6.67 -26.24 -0.34
N ARG A 306 -5.97 -27.39 -0.54
CA ARG A 306 -4.51 -27.49 -0.40
C ARG A 306 -3.79 -27.54 -1.76
N THR A 307 -4.51 -27.24 -2.85
CA THR A 307 -3.95 -27.24 -4.20
C THR A 307 -3.60 -25.84 -4.64
N GLU A 308 -2.44 -25.67 -5.26
CA GLU A 308 -1.93 -24.34 -5.69
C GLU A 308 -2.95 -23.55 -6.51
N TRP A 309 -3.59 -24.19 -7.50
CA TRP A 309 -4.52 -23.54 -8.40
C TRP A 309 -5.74 -22.94 -7.67
N LEU A 310 -6.26 -23.65 -6.67
CA LEU A 310 -7.43 -23.18 -5.91
C LEU A 310 -7.02 -22.11 -4.88
N ILE A 311 -5.84 -22.22 -4.27
CA ILE A 311 -5.26 -21.17 -3.44
C ILE A 311 -5.05 -19.90 -4.30
N GLY A 312 -4.45 -20.06 -5.51
CA GLY A 312 -4.27 -18.95 -6.45
C GLY A 312 -5.58 -18.30 -6.87
N LEU A 313 -6.61 -19.11 -7.17
CA LEU A 313 -7.95 -18.60 -7.48
C LEU A 313 -8.54 -17.83 -6.28
N GLY A 314 -8.35 -18.33 -5.07
CA GLY A 314 -8.74 -17.63 -3.83
C GLY A 314 -8.05 -16.28 -3.69
N CYS A 315 -6.74 -16.21 -3.94
CA CYS A 315 -5.97 -14.97 -3.96
C CYS A 315 -6.49 -13.98 -5.01
N VAL A 316 -6.81 -14.47 -6.22
CA VAL A 316 -7.38 -13.64 -7.30
C VAL A 316 -8.75 -13.10 -6.90
N LEU A 317 -9.66 -13.93 -6.37
CA LEU A 317 -10.99 -13.48 -5.98
C LEU A 317 -10.94 -12.44 -4.85
N ALA A 318 -10.09 -12.65 -3.84
CA ALA A 318 -9.89 -11.68 -2.77
C ALA A 318 -9.31 -10.36 -3.31
N GLY A 319 -8.33 -10.43 -4.22
CA GLY A 319 -7.74 -9.27 -4.88
C GLY A 319 -8.74 -8.49 -5.73
N LEU A 320 -9.56 -9.18 -6.54
CA LEU A 320 -10.62 -8.54 -7.33
C LEU A 320 -11.62 -7.81 -6.44
N GLY A 321 -12.07 -8.42 -5.34
CA GLY A 321 -12.99 -7.78 -4.39
C GLY A 321 -12.38 -6.50 -3.80
N TYR A 322 -11.17 -6.55 -3.29
CA TYR A 322 -10.50 -5.39 -2.70
C TYR A 322 -10.18 -4.30 -3.74
N GLY A 323 -9.80 -4.70 -4.95
CA GLY A 323 -9.51 -3.77 -6.05
C GLY A 323 -10.70 -2.93 -6.50
N VAL A 324 -11.94 -3.36 -6.21
CA VAL A 324 -13.16 -2.56 -6.38
C VAL A 324 -13.38 -1.62 -5.19
N ILE A 325 -13.17 -2.10 -3.95
CA ILE A 325 -13.46 -1.35 -2.72
C ILE A 325 -12.56 -0.12 -2.59
N GLN A 326 -11.27 -0.26 -2.88
CA GLN A 326 -10.30 0.82 -2.70
C GLN A 326 -10.66 2.11 -3.47
N PRO A 327 -10.90 2.09 -4.79
CA PRO A 327 -11.26 3.31 -5.51
C PRO A 327 -12.64 3.85 -5.12
N ILE A 328 -13.61 2.99 -4.75
CA ILE A 328 -14.92 3.41 -4.24
C ILE A 328 -14.78 4.16 -2.91
N ALA A 329 -13.94 3.66 -2.00
CA ALA A 329 -13.66 4.32 -0.74
C ALA A 329 -13.05 5.71 -0.96
N TYR A 330 -12.13 5.85 -1.92
CA TYR A 330 -11.54 7.15 -2.27
C TYR A 330 -12.58 8.10 -2.89
N ASP A 331 -13.41 7.63 -3.83
CA ASP A 331 -14.49 8.44 -4.41
C ASP A 331 -15.49 8.90 -3.34
N LYS A 332 -15.95 7.99 -2.47
CA LYS A 332 -16.82 8.35 -1.35
C LYS A 332 -16.17 9.39 -0.43
N THR A 333 -14.87 9.27 -0.17
CA THR A 333 -14.12 10.22 0.67
C THR A 333 -14.15 11.62 0.07
N THR A 334 -13.94 11.78 -1.24
CA THR A 334 -13.96 13.10 -1.90
C THR A 334 -15.30 13.80 -1.74
N ARG A 335 -16.39 13.06 -1.60
CA ARG A 335 -17.76 13.59 -1.40
C ARG A 335 -18.05 13.95 0.07
N THR A 336 -17.17 13.60 1.02
CA THR A 336 -17.36 13.91 2.45
C THR A 336 -16.73 15.22 2.89
N ALA A 337 -15.98 15.90 2.03
CA ALA A 337 -15.24 17.11 2.37
C ALA A 337 -15.42 18.20 1.31
N VAL A 338 -15.33 19.46 1.75
CA VAL A 338 -15.25 20.60 0.82
C VAL A 338 -13.96 20.52 0.00
N PRO A 339 -13.90 21.08 -1.23
CA PRO A 339 -12.76 20.92 -2.14
C PRO A 339 -11.39 21.20 -1.50
N GLN A 340 -11.30 22.20 -0.62
CA GLN A 340 -10.05 22.58 0.07
C GLN A 340 -9.58 21.53 1.09
N LYS A 341 -10.46 20.65 1.57
CA LYS A 341 -10.17 19.63 2.60
C LYS A 341 -10.20 18.20 2.10
N VAL A 342 -10.46 17.99 0.82
CA VAL A 342 -10.48 16.65 0.21
C VAL A 342 -9.14 15.91 0.41
N THR A 343 -8.01 16.60 0.22
CA THR A 343 -6.68 16.01 0.42
C THR A 343 -6.48 15.53 1.85
N LEU A 344 -6.94 16.31 2.84
CA LEU A 344 -6.87 15.92 4.25
C LEU A 344 -7.76 14.71 4.54
N ALA A 345 -8.98 14.68 4.01
CA ALA A 345 -9.89 13.55 4.18
C ALA A 345 -9.32 12.27 3.56
N LEU A 346 -8.72 12.35 2.37
CA LEU A 346 -8.03 11.23 1.73
C LEU A 346 -6.82 10.77 2.55
N ALA A 347 -6.04 11.68 3.13
CA ALA A 347 -4.91 11.33 3.99
C ALA A 347 -5.36 10.50 5.20
N PHE A 348 -6.49 10.86 5.84
CA PHE A 348 -7.05 10.07 6.94
C PHE A 348 -7.47 8.67 6.49
N VAL A 349 -8.15 8.54 5.35
CA VAL A 349 -8.56 7.23 4.83
C VAL A 349 -7.35 6.37 4.45
N MET A 350 -6.32 6.96 3.82
CA MET A 350 -5.06 6.27 3.52
C MET A 350 -4.31 5.82 4.78
N SER A 351 -4.34 6.64 5.85
CA SER A 351 -3.74 6.27 7.14
C SER A 351 -4.41 5.02 7.74
N MET A 352 -5.70 4.81 7.49
CA MET A 352 -6.40 3.57 7.92
C MET A 352 -5.87 2.32 7.21
N ASN A 353 -5.39 2.44 5.98
CA ASN A 353 -4.72 1.32 5.30
C ASN A 353 -3.46 0.88 6.06
N TYR A 354 -2.57 1.82 6.37
CA TYR A 354 -1.36 1.51 7.14
C TYR A 354 -1.65 1.03 8.55
N LEU A 355 -2.70 1.58 9.19
CA LEU A 355 -3.14 1.13 10.50
C LEU A 355 -3.69 -0.32 10.44
N ALA A 356 -4.46 -0.66 9.42
CA ALA A 356 -4.96 -2.02 9.23
C ALA A 356 -3.81 -3.02 8.97
N ILE A 357 -2.81 -2.64 8.18
CA ILE A 357 -1.60 -3.44 7.95
C ILE A 357 -0.85 -3.68 9.25
N LEU A 358 -0.66 -2.63 10.06
CA LEU A 358 0.00 -2.73 11.35
C LEU A 358 -0.76 -3.63 12.32
N LEU A 359 -2.07 -3.41 12.46
CA LEU A 359 -2.89 -4.09 13.47
C LEU A 359 -3.17 -5.56 13.14
N CYS A 360 -3.11 -5.96 11.86
CA CYS A 360 -3.48 -7.31 11.43
C CYS A 360 -2.73 -8.40 12.22
N PRO A 361 -1.37 -8.43 12.29
CA PRO A 361 -0.68 -9.47 13.05
C PRO A 361 -1.01 -9.44 14.54
N PHE A 362 -1.09 -8.24 15.15
CA PHE A 362 -1.39 -8.11 16.59
C PHE A 362 -2.78 -8.63 16.94
N ILE A 363 -3.80 -8.34 16.12
CA ILE A 363 -5.17 -8.83 16.36
C ILE A 363 -5.21 -10.35 16.23
N ILE A 364 -4.59 -10.91 15.18
CA ILE A 364 -4.59 -12.36 14.96
C ILE A 364 -3.87 -13.08 16.11
N ASP A 365 -2.68 -12.60 16.50
CA ASP A 365 -1.89 -13.17 17.57
C ASP A 365 -2.64 -13.12 18.91
N THR A 366 -3.15 -11.93 19.29
CA THR A 366 -3.93 -11.77 20.53
C THR A 366 -5.15 -12.70 20.58
N VAL A 367 -5.89 -12.86 19.48
CA VAL A 367 -7.07 -13.74 19.45
C VAL A 367 -6.67 -15.21 19.47
N LYS A 368 -5.56 -15.60 18.82
CA LYS A 368 -4.98 -16.96 18.91
C LYS A 368 -4.63 -17.30 20.36
N ASP A 369 -3.97 -16.38 21.06
CA ASP A 369 -3.57 -16.57 22.47
C ASP A 369 -4.79 -16.73 23.40
N ILE A 370 -5.81 -15.84 23.26
CA ILE A 370 -7.03 -15.89 24.09
C ILE A 370 -7.77 -17.22 23.90
N LEU A 371 -7.83 -17.73 22.66
CA LEU A 371 -8.55 -18.96 22.32
C LEU A 371 -7.69 -20.22 22.43
N ASN A 372 -6.39 -20.10 22.75
CA ASN A 372 -5.41 -21.20 22.77
C ASN A 372 -5.40 -22.02 21.47
N ILE A 373 -5.40 -21.34 20.31
CA ILE A 373 -5.42 -21.98 18.99
C ILE A 373 -4.08 -21.80 18.30
N GLU A 374 -3.42 -22.89 17.94
CA GLU A 374 -2.08 -22.87 17.30
C GLU A 374 -2.14 -23.03 15.77
N THR A 375 -3.29 -23.34 15.17
CA THR A 375 -3.40 -23.65 13.75
C THR A 375 -3.24 -22.40 12.86
N GLN A 376 -2.53 -22.53 11.75
CA GLN A 376 -2.37 -21.44 10.75
C GLN A 376 -3.69 -21.10 10.04
N GLN A 377 -4.61 -22.07 9.96
CA GLN A 377 -5.93 -21.89 9.37
C GLN A 377 -6.83 -20.94 10.16
N PHE A 378 -6.57 -20.77 11.48
CA PHE A 378 -7.39 -19.92 12.35
C PHE A 378 -7.49 -18.49 11.82
N ALA A 379 -6.38 -17.90 11.38
CA ALA A 379 -6.36 -16.55 10.85
C ALA A 379 -7.34 -16.38 9.67
N PHE A 380 -7.41 -17.37 8.78
CA PHE A 380 -8.32 -17.36 7.63
C PHE A 380 -9.76 -17.60 8.01
N ILE A 381 -10.04 -18.52 8.98
CA ILE A 381 -11.40 -18.77 9.52
C ILE A 381 -11.95 -17.49 10.15
N PHE A 382 -11.17 -16.86 11.03
CA PHE A 382 -11.56 -15.65 11.74
C PHE A 382 -11.90 -14.51 10.77
N ASN A 383 -11.03 -14.26 9.78
CA ASN A 383 -11.26 -13.21 8.79
C ASN A 383 -12.39 -13.54 7.81
N MET A 384 -12.62 -14.80 7.47
CA MET A 384 -13.77 -15.22 6.65
C MET A 384 -15.09 -14.89 7.35
N ILE A 385 -15.19 -15.19 8.65
CA ILE A 385 -16.39 -14.88 9.44
C ILE A 385 -16.64 -13.36 9.44
N ILE A 386 -15.61 -12.56 9.69
CA ILE A 386 -15.73 -11.10 9.68
C ILE A 386 -16.12 -10.60 8.29
N ALA A 387 -15.55 -11.16 7.20
CA ALA A 387 -15.88 -10.77 5.84
C ALA A 387 -17.34 -11.04 5.49
N VAL A 388 -17.87 -12.19 5.89
CA VAL A 388 -19.31 -12.54 5.69
C VAL A 388 -20.21 -11.60 6.47
N ILE A 389 -19.89 -11.33 7.75
CA ILE A 389 -20.64 -10.38 8.57
C ILE A 389 -20.63 -8.99 7.92
N THR A 390 -19.47 -8.51 7.51
CA THR A 390 -19.33 -7.18 6.88
C THR A 390 -20.04 -7.10 5.52
N ALA A 391 -20.20 -8.20 4.79
CA ALA A 391 -20.95 -8.22 3.54
C ALA A 391 -22.45 -8.02 3.77
N VAL A 392 -23.01 -8.49 4.90
CA VAL A 392 -24.45 -8.41 5.20
C VAL A 392 -24.86 -7.03 5.73
N PHE A 393 -23.93 -6.29 6.37
CA PHE A 393 -24.18 -4.96 6.93
C PHE A 393 -23.71 -3.84 5.99
#